data_396648c0d3c98fd2d21bfe58f28adfa3
#
_entry.id   396648c0d3c98fd2d21bfe58f28adfa3
#
_cell.length_a   1.000
_cell.length_b   1.000
_cell.length_c   1.000
_cell.angle_alpha   90.00
_cell.angle_beta   90.00
_cell.angle_gamma   90.00
#
_symmetry.space_group_name_H-M   'P 1'
#
loop_
_entity.id
_entity.type
_entity.pdbx_description
1 polymer ?
#
loop_
_entity_poly.entity_id
_entity_poly.type
_entity_poly.pdbx_seq_one_letter_code
_entity_poly.pdbx_strand_id
1 'polypeptide(L)'
;MKADGTDAAALTQAIDGVAERLGRLDILVNSAGVLFMGPLDQFSLEDFDRTLAVNVRSVFVASQAASRHMRDGGRIINIGSTNAQRMPFAGGAAYAMSKSALVGLVKGMARDLGPRGITVNNVAPGPVDTDMNPESGEFGGALHDLMAVRRHAKADEIAGMVAYLASREAAFVTGADLLIDGGFAA
;
A
#
# COMPACT_ATOMS: atom_id res chain seq x y z
N MET A 1 1.13 -10.42 16.92
CA MET A 1 0.27 -11.53 16.45
C MET A 1 0.64 -11.83 15.02
N LYS A 2 0.61 -13.10 14.59
CA LYS A 2 0.84 -13.50 13.18
C LYS A 2 -0.53 -13.82 12.58
N ALA A 3 -0.86 -13.25 11.43
CA ALA A 3 -2.07 -13.54 10.67
C ALA A 3 -1.71 -13.62 9.18
N ASP A 4 -2.35 -14.53 8.45
CA ASP A 4 -2.26 -14.58 7.01
C ASP A 4 -3.20 -13.50 6.44
N GLY A 5 -2.68 -12.57 5.63
CA GLY A 5 -3.47 -11.51 5.00
C GLY A 5 -4.54 -12.02 4.04
N THR A 6 -4.44 -13.25 3.54
CA THR A 6 -5.45 -13.88 2.68
C THR A 6 -6.64 -14.44 3.46
N ASP A 7 -6.47 -14.72 4.76
CA ASP A 7 -7.54 -15.15 5.67
C ASP A 7 -8.20 -13.93 6.33
N ALA A 8 -9.38 -13.56 5.84
CA ALA A 8 -10.12 -12.40 6.33
C ALA A 8 -10.53 -12.54 7.81
N ALA A 9 -10.84 -13.74 8.27
CA ALA A 9 -11.23 -13.96 9.65
C ALA A 9 -10.03 -13.83 10.59
N ALA A 10 -8.90 -14.46 10.26
CA ALA A 10 -7.65 -14.34 11.01
C ALA A 10 -7.15 -12.90 11.07
N LEU A 11 -7.22 -12.17 9.96
CA LEU A 11 -6.82 -10.77 9.89
C LEU A 11 -7.71 -9.87 10.77
N THR A 12 -9.03 -10.07 10.71
CA THR A 12 -9.99 -9.35 11.55
C THR A 12 -9.72 -9.63 13.04
N GLN A 13 -9.62 -10.89 13.42
CA GLN A 13 -9.32 -11.30 14.81
C GLN A 13 -7.99 -10.72 15.32
N ALA A 14 -6.97 -10.66 14.46
CA ALA A 14 -5.70 -10.06 14.83
C ALA A 14 -5.83 -8.56 15.16
N ILE A 15 -6.59 -7.82 14.37
CA ILE A 15 -6.84 -6.38 14.59
C ILE A 15 -7.70 -6.16 15.83
N ASP A 16 -8.80 -6.91 15.97
CA ASP A 16 -9.69 -6.84 17.12
C ASP A 16 -8.90 -7.12 18.41
N GLY A 17 -8.10 -8.19 18.44
CA GLY A 17 -7.28 -8.54 19.60
C GLY A 17 -6.17 -7.51 19.93
N VAL A 18 -5.63 -6.80 18.94
CA VAL A 18 -4.70 -5.68 19.21
C VAL A 18 -5.45 -4.51 19.85
N ALA A 19 -6.62 -4.16 19.30
CA ALA A 19 -7.44 -3.07 19.80
C ALA A 19 -7.92 -3.32 21.23
N GLU A 20 -8.36 -4.56 21.52
CA GLU A 20 -8.76 -4.98 22.86
C GLU A 20 -7.59 -4.89 23.86
N ARG A 21 -6.41 -5.41 23.50
CA ARG A 21 -5.23 -5.41 24.36
C ARG A 21 -4.71 -4.03 24.67
N LEU A 22 -4.75 -3.10 23.70
CA LEU A 22 -4.22 -1.75 23.84
C LEU A 22 -5.29 -0.74 24.27
N GLY A 23 -6.57 -1.11 24.25
CA GLY A 23 -7.71 -0.25 24.56
C GLY A 23 -8.04 0.78 23.49
N ARG A 24 -7.24 0.85 22.41
CA ARG A 24 -7.43 1.75 21.26
C ARG A 24 -6.62 1.34 20.04
N LEU A 25 -7.02 1.83 18.88
CA LEU A 25 -6.26 1.77 17.65
C LEU A 25 -6.26 3.16 17.00
N ASP A 26 -5.09 3.72 16.74
CA ASP A 26 -4.97 5.08 16.20
C ASP A 26 -4.48 5.09 14.76
N ILE A 27 -3.56 4.17 14.42
CA ILE A 27 -2.90 4.13 13.13
C ILE A 27 -2.91 2.70 12.61
N LEU A 28 -3.34 2.54 11.36
CA LEU A 28 -3.19 1.32 10.58
C LEU A 28 -2.28 1.60 9.38
N VAL A 29 -1.24 0.78 9.23
CA VAL A 29 -0.39 0.78 8.02
C VAL A 29 -0.55 -0.56 7.31
N ASN A 30 -1.11 -0.54 6.11
CA ASN A 30 -1.22 -1.71 5.24
C ASN A 30 0.02 -1.76 4.32
N SER A 31 1.02 -2.57 4.69
CA SER A 31 2.29 -2.67 3.97
C SER A 31 2.48 -4.02 3.25
N ALA A 32 1.73 -5.05 3.59
CA ALA A 32 1.85 -6.35 2.94
C ALA A 32 1.49 -6.26 1.44
N GLY A 33 2.28 -6.93 0.62
CA GLY A 33 2.05 -6.97 -0.82
C GLY A 33 2.84 -8.09 -1.48
N VAL A 34 2.37 -8.53 -2.65
CA VAL A 34 3.04 -9.50 -3.51
C VAL A 34 3.16 -8.94 -4.91
N LEU A 35 4.18 -9.37 -5.62
CA LEU A 35 4.44 -9.04 -7.02
C LEU A 35 4.65 -10.35 -7.79
N PHE A 36 3.75 -10.64 -8.71
CA PHE A 36 3.92 -11.68 -9.73
C PHE A 36 3.98 -11.00 -11.09
N MET A 37 4.91 -11.42 -11.92
CA MET A 37 5.14 -10.91 -13.27
C MET A 37 5.00 -12.05 -14.28
N GLY A 38 4.39 -11.78 -15.42
CA GLY A 38 4.26 -12.76 -16.51
C GLY A 38 3.47 -12.21 -17.68
N PRO A 39 3.68 -12.77 -18.90
CA PRO A 39 2.90 -12.40 -20.08
C PRO A 39 1.39 -12.58 -19.83
N LEU A 40 0.57 -11.68 -20.35
CA LEU A 40 -0.89 -11.67 -20.09
C LEU A 40 -1.58 -12.99 -20.47
N ASP A 41 -1.18 -13.58 -21.60
CA ASP A 41 -1.73 -14.81 -22.13
C ASP A 41 -1.28 -16.09 -21.39
N GLN A 42 -0.27 -15.97 -20.52
CA GLN A 42 0.30 -17.07 -19.72
C GLN A 42 0.17 -16.83 -18.21
N PHE A 43 -0.37 -15.69 -17.80
CA PHE A 43 -0.50 -15.35 -16.39
C PHE A 43 -1.53 -16.25 -15.72
N SER A 44 -1.14 -16.96 -14.64
CA SER A 44 -2.02 -17.91 -13.97
C SER A 44 -3.15 -17.22 -13.22
N LEU A 45 -4.35 -17.82 -13.21
CA LEU A 45 -5.46 -17.33 -12.36
C LEU A 45 -5.14 -17.48 -10.87
N GLU A 46 -4.31 -18.44 -10.49
CA GLU A 46 -3.85 -18.59 -9.10
C GLU A 46 -3.04 -17.37 -8.64
N ASP A 47 -2.07 -16.92 -9.44
CA ASP A 47 -1.28 -15.72 -9.13
C ASP A 47 -2.12 -14.45 -9.20
N PHE A 48 -3.09 -14.40 -10.12
CA PHE A 48 -4.05 -13.31 -10.21
C PHE A 48 -4.90 -13.21 -8.93
N ASP A 49 -5.52 -14.31 -8.52
CA ASP A 49 -6.36 -14.37 -7.31
C ASP A 49 -5.55 -14.07 -6.05
N ARG A 50 -4.31 -14.58 -5.97
CA ARG A 50 -3.40 -14.28 -4.87
C ARG A 50 -2.99 -12.81 -4.83
N THR A 51 -2.74 -12.20 -6.00
CA THR A 51 -2.46 -10.76 -6.11
C THR A 51 -3.63 -9.95 -5.56
N LEU A 52 -4.87 -10.26 -5.95
CA LEU A 52 -6.06 -9.58 -5.44
C LEU A 52 -6.28 -9.83 -3.95
N ALA A 53 -6.12 -11.06 -3.50
CA ALA A 53 -6.32 -11.42 -2.10
C ALA A 53 -5.38 -10.63 -1.19
N VAL A 54 -4.07 -10.55 -1.55
CA VAL A 54 -3.06 -9.88 -0.72
C VAL A 54 -3.07 -8.37 -0.93
N ASN A 55 -3.06 -7.87 -2.19
CA ASN A 55 -2.84 -6.45 -2.44
C ASN A 55 -4.10 -5.59 -2.31
N VAL A 56 -5.29 -6.20 -2.39
CA VAL A 56 -6.57 -5.46 -2.41
C VAL A 56 -7.48 -5.89 -1.27
N ARG A 57 -7.88 -7.18 -1.25
CA ARG A 57 -8.87 -7.68 -0.28
C ARG A 57 -8.37 -7.54 1.15
N SER A 58 -7.12 -7.87 1.43
CA SER A 58 -6.53 -7.75 2.76
C SER A 58 -6.55 -6.30 3.27
N VAL A 59 -6.22 -5.34 2.39
CA VAL A 59 -6.24 -3.90 2.71
C VAL A 59 -7.65 -3.44 3.07
N PHE A 60 -8.65 -3.87 2.30
CA PHE A 60 -10.05 -3.56 2.60
C PHE A 60 -10.47 -4.15 3.95
N VAL A 61 -10.23 -5.45 4.18
CA VAL A 61 -10.60 -6.16 5.42
C VAL A 61 -9.93 -5.53 6.64
N ALA A 62 -8.61 -5.27 6.56
CA ALA A 62 -7.87 -4.65 7.65
C ALA A 62 -8.40 -3.24 7.96
N SER A 63 -8.65 -2.44 6.93
CA SER A 63 -9.18 -1.08 7.09
C SER A 63 -10.59 -1.09 7.68
N GLN A 64 -11.45 -2.02 7.24
CA GLN A 64 -12.80 -2.21 7.78
C GLN A 64 -12.75 -2.62 9.26
N ALA A 65 -11.89 -3.58 9.63
CA ALA A 65 -11.74 -4.00 11.01
C ALA A 65 -11.21 -2.86 11.87
N ALA A 66 -10.13 -2.20 11.45
CA ALA A 66 -9.51 -1.11 12.18
C ALA A 66 -10.45 0.08 12.39
N SER A 67 -11.26 0.44 11.39
CA SER A 67 -12.18 1.58 11.47
C SER A 67 -13.21 1.45 12.60
N ARG A 68 -13.57 0.23 13.00
CA ARG A 68 -14.48 -0.02 14.13
C ARG A 68 -13.87 0.35 15.48
N HIS A 69 -12.54 0.24 15.60
CA HIS A 69 -11.79 0.48 16.84
C HIS A 69 -11.09 1.84 16.88
N MET A 70 -10.91 2.49 15.73
CA MET A 70 -10.31 3.82 15.67
C MET A 70 -11.21 4.86 16.32
N ARG A 71 -10.59 5.72 17.12
CA ARG A 71 -11.21 6.95 17.61
C ARG A 71 -11.16 8.03 16.54
N ASP A 72 -11.84 9.14 16.80
CA ASP A 72 -11.77 10.33 15.95
C ASP A 72 -10.31 10.79 15.78
N GLY A 73 -9.95 11.14 14.56
CA GLY A 73 -8.60 11.54 14.22
C GLY A 73 -7.63 10.39 13.92
N GLY A 74 -8.12 9.16 13.68
CA GLY A 74 -7.30 8.02 13.28
C GLY A 74 -6.63 8.17 11.91
N ARG A 75 -5.71 7.27 11.59
CA ARG A 75 -4.93 7.28 10.34
C ARG A 75 -4.91 5.90 9.70
N ILE A 76 -5.28 5.81 8.42
CA ILE A 76 -5.11 4.61 7.60
C ILE A 76 -4.16 4.96 6.46
N ILE A 77 -3.06 4.23 6.35
CA ILE A 77 -2.01 4.47 5.37
C ILE A 77 -1.75 3.17 4.63
N ASN A 78 -1.91 3.18 3.32
CA ASN A 78 -1.64 2.00 2.49
C ASN A 78 -0.33 2.21 1.72
N ILE A 79 0.42 1.15 1.53
CA ILE A 79 1.58 1.14 0.64
C ILE A 79 1.10 0.70 -0.75
N GLY A 80 0.91 1.71 -1.60
CA GLY A 80 0.58 1.57 -3.01
C GLY A 80 1.79 1.21 -3.87
N SER A 81 1.85 1.83 -5.04
CA SER A 81 3.00 1.80 -5.96
C SER A 81 2.81 2.84 -7.04
N THR A 82 3.90 3.44 -7.51
CA THR A 82 3.93 4.25 -8.73
C THR A 82 3.39 3.48 -9.96
N ASN A 83 3.45 2.14 -9.93
CA ASN A 83 2.91 1.29 -10.98
C ASN A 83 1.38 1.34 -11.11
N ALA A 84 0.68 1.98 -10.18
CA ALA A 84 -0.72 2.35 -10.34
C ALA A 84 -0.93 3.45 -11.41
N GLN A 85 0.09 4.26 -11.66
CA GLN A 85 0.05 5.38 -12.61
C GLN A 85 0.86 5.12 -13.88
N ARG A 86 2.00 4.45 -13.77
CA ARG A 86 2.88 4.12 -14.90
C ARG A 86 3.43 2.71 -14.75
N MET A 87 3.15 1.85 -15.71
CA MET A 87 3.72 0.49 -15.82
C MET A 87 4.59 0.41 -17.08
N PRO A 88 5.91 0.65 -16.98
CA PRO A 88 6.78 0.75 -18.16
C PRO A 88 7.22 -0.63 -18.69
N PHE A 89 6.91 -1.72 -17.99
CA PHE A 89 7.35 -3.07 -18.35
C PHE A 89 6.18 -3.97 -18.71
N ALA A 90 6.41 -4.90 -19.63
CA ALA A 90 5.47 -5.97 -19.91
C ALA A 90 5.36 -6.93 -18.71
N GLY A 91 4.24 -7.62 -18.60
CA GLY A 91 4.01 -8.65 -17.58
C GLY A 91 3.48 -8.16 -16.24
N GLY A 92 3.37 -6.85 -16.00
CA GLY A 92 2.93 -6.29 -14.72
C GLY A 92 1.43 -5.98 -14.62
N ALA A 93 0.60 -6.46 -15.54
CA ALA A 93 -0.81 -6.05 -15.63
C ALA A 93 -1.61 -6.29 -14.35
N ALA A 94 -1.53 -7.50 -13.76
CA ALA A 94 -2.25 -7.85 -12.54
C ALA A 94 -1.78 -7.01 -11.34
N TYR A 95 -0.47 -6.80 -11.22
CA TYR A 95 0.11 -5.97 -10.16
C TYR A 95 -0.35 -4.51 -10.29
N ALA A 96 -0.16 -3.90 -11.46
CA ALA A 96 -0.56 -2.51 -11.71
C ALA A 96 -2.05 -2.30 -11.42
N MET A 97 -2.91 -3.22 -11.89
CA MET A 97 -4.34 -3.22 -11.59
C MET A 97 -4.61 -3.27 -10.08
N SER A 98 -3.94 -4.16 -9.34
CA SER A 98 -4.14 -4.30 -7.89
C SER A 98 -3.75 -3.03 -7.13
N LYS A 99 -2.66 -2.36 -7.54
CA LYS A 99 -2.22 -1.09 -6.94
C LYS A 99 -3.10 0.08 -7.34
N SER A 100 -3.62 0.10 -8.57
CA SER A 100 -4.62 1.08 -9.03
C SER A 100 -5.94 0.96 -8.27
N ALA A 101 -6.34 -0.24 -7.87
CA ALA A 101 -7.54 -0.45 -7.05
C ALA A 101 -7.46 0.29 -5.71
N LEU A 102 -6.27 0.41 -5.12
CA LEU A 102 -6.07 1.15 -3.87
C LEU A 102 -6.32 2.65 -4.04
N VAL A 103 -6.05 3.22 -5.22
CA VAL A 103 -6.33 4.65 -5.51
C VAL A 103 -7.81 4.96 -5.40
N GLY A 104 -8.66 4.08 -5.95
CA GLY A 104 -10.12 4.20 -5.79
C GLY A 104 -10.57 3.96 -4.35
N LEU A 105 -9.99 2.95 -3.71
CA LEU A 105 -10.33 2.55 -2.34
C LEU A 105 -10.07 3.69 -1.33
N VAL A 106 -8.92 4.36 -1.38
CA VAL A 106 -8.62 5.46 -0.45
C VAL A 106 -9.57 6.63 -0.63
N LYS A 107 -9.99 6.94 -1.85
CA LYS A 107 -10.97 8.02 -2.12
C LYS A 107 -12.33 7.73 -1.50
N GLY A 108 -12.81 6.48 -1.63
CA GLY A 108 -14.06 6.03 -1.01
C GLY A 108 -13.97 6.07 0.52
N MET A 109 -12.99 5.39 1.09
CA MET A 109 -12.80 5.35 2.55
C MET A 109 -12.58 6.74 3.17
N ALA A 110 -11.92 7.66 2.47
CA ALA A 110 -11.76 9.04 2.94
C ALA A 110 -13.09 9.77 3.08
N ARG A 111 -14.07 9.48 2.21
CA ARG A 111 -15.42 10.02 2.32
C ARG A 111 -16.20 9.40 3.47
N ASP A 112 -16.11 8.07 3.62
CA ASP A 112 -16.82 7.33 4.65
C ASP A 112 -16.34 7.70 6.08
N LEU A 113 -15.02 7.87 6.24
CA LEU A 113 -14.38 8.05 7.54
C LEU A 113 -14.05 9.51 7.88
N GLY A 114 -14.08 10.40 6.89
CA GLY A 114 -13.80 11.84 7.05
C GLY A 114 -14.64 12.54 8.11
N PRO A 115 -15.97 12.26 8.26
CA PRO A 115 -16.78 12.84 9.35
C PRO A 115 -16.27 12.56 10.77
N ARG A 116 -15.45 11.50 10.94
CA ARG A 116 -14.76 11.16 12.20
C ARG A 116 -13.34 11.72 12.27
N GLY A 117 -12.93 12.55 11.31
CA GLY A 117 -11.55 13.06 11.22
C GLY A 117 -10.50 12.00 10.93
N ILE A 118 -10.90 10.77 10.54
CA ILE A 118 -9.98 9.70 10.15
C ILE A 118 -9.50 9.97 8.73
N THR A 119 -8.19 10.08 8.54
CA THR A 119 -7.59 10.24 7.22
C THR A 119 -7.20 8.90 6.62
N VAL A 120 -7.35 8.78 5.30
CA VAL A 120 -7.00 7.57 4.55
C VAL A 120 -6.18 7.96 3.33
N ASN A 121 -4.94 7.47 3.23
CA ASN A 121 -4.04 7.84 2.15
C ASN A 121 -3.25 6.62 1.62
N ASN A 122 -2.81 6.73 0.37
CA ASN A 122 -1.80 5.88 -0.23
C ASN A 122 -0.45 6.59 -0.24
N VAL A 123 0.60 5.87 0.14
CA VAL A 123 1.99 6.16 -0.24
C VAL A 123 2.30 5.28 -1.44
N ALA A 124 2.73 5.86 -2.55
CA ALA A 124 3.00 5.17 -3.80
C ALA A 124 4.51 5.23 -4.13
N PRO A 125 5.30 4.27 -3.60
CA PRO A 125 6.73 4.23 -3.85
C PRO A 125 7.06 3.91 -5.31
N GLY A 126 8.19 4.45 -5.79
CA GLY A 126 8.92 3.94 -6.94
C GLY A 126 9.79 2.74 -6.56
N PRO A 127 10.89 2.51 -7.30
CA PRO A 127 11.88 1.49 -6.95
C PRO A 127 12.49 1.74 -5.57
N VAL A 128 12.36 0.78 -4.67
CA VAL A 128 12.92 0.78 -3.31
C VAL A 128 13.82 -0.43 -3.15
N ASP A 129 14.99 -0.23 -2.56
CA ASP A 129 15.94 -1.31 -2.28
C ASP A 129 15.39 -2.19 -1.15
N THR A 130 14.90 -3.37 -1.52
CA THR A 130 14.26 -4.36 -0.65
C THR A 130 14.50 -5.77 -1.21
N ASP A 131 14.19 -6.80 -0.45
CA ASP A 131 14.25 -8.19 -0.91
C ASP A 131 13.39 -8.42 -2.17
N MET A 132 12.27 -7.70 -2.32
CA MET A 132 11.40 -7.80 -3.49
C MET A 132 12.00 -7.14 -4.74
N ASN A 133 12.81 -6.10 -4.58
CA ASN A 133 13.38 -5.31 -5.66
C ASN A 133 14.76 -4.78 -5.26
N PRO A 134 15.79 -5.66 -5.16
CA PRO A 134 17.12 -5.24 -4.75
C PRO A 134 17.77 -4.32 -5.80
N GLU A 135 18.42 -3.24 -5.33
CA GLU A 135 19.11 -2.28 -6.22
C GLU A 135 20.20 -2.95 -7.05
N SER A 136 20.89 -3.94 -6.47
CA SER A 136 21.90 -4.77 -7.16
C SER A 136 21.30 -5.86 -8.07
N GLY A 137 19.97 -5.93 -8.21
CA GLY A 137 19.29 -6.91 -9.03
C GLY A 137 19.46 -6.65 -10.53
N GLU A 138 19.06 -7.64 -11.34
CA GLU A 138 19.19 -7.62 -12.80
C GLU A 138 18.57 -6.37 -13.46
N PHE A 139 17.48 -5.85 -12.89
CA PHE A 139 16.75 -4.71 -13.45
C PHE A 139 17.14 -3.36 -12.84
N GLY A 140 18.05 -3.32 -11.84
CA GLY A 140 18.39 -2.10 -11.11
C GLY A 140 18.80 -0.95 -12.01
N GLY A 141 19.74 -1.18 -12.94
CA GLY A 141 20.20 -0.17 -13.88
C GLY A 141 19.11 0.35 -14.82
N ALA A 142 18.30 -0.57 -15.38
CA ALA A 142 17.18 -0.19 -16.26
C ALA A 142 16.10 0.64 -15.52
N LEU A 143 15.89 0.37 -14.23
CA LEU A 143 14.98 1.17 -13.39
C LEU A 143 15.53 2.59 -13.17
N HIS A 144 16.84 2.74 -12.95
CA HIS A 144 17.49 4.05 -12.77
C HIS A 144 17.35 4.96 -14.00
N ASP A 145 17.36 4.39 -15.20
CA ASP A 145 17.19 5.16 -16.43
C ASP A 145 15.77 5.73 -16.61
N LEU A 146 14.80 5.15 -15.90
CA LEU A 146 13.40 5.64 -15.89
C LEU A 146 13.15 6.69 -14.82
N MET A 147 14.13 7.00 -13.96
CA MET A 147 13.96 7.87 -12.80
C MET A 147 14.72 9.20 -12.99
N ALA A 148 14.13 10.30 -12.51
CA ALA A 148 14.84 11.58 -12.42
C ALA A 148 15.93 11.54 -11.36
N VAL A 149 15.65 10.89 -10.20
CA VAL A 149 16.64 10.59 -9.16
C VAL A 149 17.11 9.15 -9.37
N ARG A 150 18.22 8.98 -10.06
CA ARG A 150 18.74 7.71 -10.61
C ARG A 150 19.33 6.77 -9.55
N ARG A 151 18.51 6.33 -8.60
CA ARG A 151 18.84 5.32 -7.59
C ARG A 151 17.55 4.73 -7.03
N HIS A 152 17.65 3.56 -6.41
CA HIS A 152 16.56 3.09 -5.55
C HIS A 152 16.43 3.98 -4.31
N ALA A 153 15.21 4.17 -3.84
CA ALA A 153 15.00 4.74 -2.51
C ALA A 153 15.39 3.70 -1.44
N LYS A 154 15.70 4.18 -0.25
CA LYS A 154 15.82 3.35 0.94
C LYS A 154 14.46 3.20 1.61
N ALA A 155 14.24 2.09 2.32
CA ALA A 155 13.00 1.85 3.05
C ALA A 155 12.67 2.99 4.04
N ASP A 156 13.69 3.58 4.68
CA ASP A 156 13.55 4.70 5.61
C ASP A 156 13.00 5.98 4.94
N GLU A 157 13.28 6.20 3.65
CA GLU A 157 12.73 7.34 2.91
C GLU A 157 11.21 7.18 2.74
N ILE A 158 10.74 5.95 2.49
CA ILE A 158 9.31 5.64 2.43
C ILE A 158 8.67 5.75 3.83
N ALA A 159 9.35 5.23 4.85
CA ALA A 159 8.90 5.31 6.24
C ALA A 159 8.76 6.76 6.71
N GLY A 160 9.59 7.67 6.24
CA GLY A 160 9.48 9.12 6.51
C GLY A 160 8.14 9.70 6.06
N MET A 161 7.68 9.35 4.84
CA MET A 161 6.36 9.76 4.35
C MET A 161 5.22 9.14 5.17
N VAL A 162 5.35 7.86 5.53
CA VAL A 162 4.37 7.18 6.40
C VAL A 162 4.29 7.87 7.76
N ALA A 163 5.43 8.21 8.36
CA ALA A 163 5.49 8.91 9.64
C ALA A 163 4.84 10.30 9.57
N TYR A 164 5.07 11.06 8.48
CA TYR A 164 4.38 12.32 8.25
C TYR A 164 2.87 12.13 8.19
N LEU A 165 2.37 11.17 7.40
CA LEU A 165 0.93 10.91 7.27
C LEU A 165 0.28 10.42 8.58
N ALA A 166 1.06 9.76 9.44
CA ALA A 166 0.63 9.34 10.78
C ALA A 166 0.57 10.48 11.79
N SER A 167 1.19 11.62 11.49
CA SER A 167 1.32 12.75 12.39
C SER A 167 0.07 13.64 12.43
N ARG A 168 0.09 14.66 13.31
CA ARG A 168 -0.98 15.67 13.41
C ARG A 168 -0.92 16.68 12.28
N GLU A 169 0.27 16.94 11.76
CA GLU A 169 0.52 17.87 10.65
C GLU A 169 -0.18 17.44 9.37
N ALA A 170 -0.40 16.13 9.18
CA ALA A 170 -1.11 15.59 8.03
C ALA A 170 -2.64 15.49 8.22
N ALA A 171 -3.22 16.14 9.23
CA ALA A 171 -4.66 16.01 9.54
C ALA A 171 -5.60 16.48 8.42
N PHE A 172 -5.11 17.23 7.44
CA PHE A 172 -5.88 17.68 6.27
C PHE A 172 -5.52 16.95 4.97
N VAL A 173 -4.63 15.93 5.05
CA VAL A 173 -4.27 15.07 3.92
C VAL A 173 -5.12 13.82 3.98
N THR A 174 -6.07 13.66 3.06
CA THR A 174 -6.94 12.48 2.98
C THR A 174 -7.41 12.23 1.55
N GLY A 175 -7.61 10.96 1.19
CA GLY A 175 -8.02 10.53 -0.14
C GLY A 175 -6.91 10.68 -1.20
N ALA A 176 -5.68 10.91 -0.78
CA ALA A 176 -4.54 11.17 -1.64
C ALA A 176 -3.78 9.88 -2.02
N ASP A 177 -3.24 9.88 -3.24
CA ASP A 177 -2.25 8.92 -3.72
C ASP A 177 -0.94 9.69 -3.92
N LEU A 178 0.00 9.50 -2.99
CA LEU A 178 1.19 10.32 -2.84
C LEU A 178 2.42 9.59 -3.38
N LEU A 179 2.91 10.05 -4.54
CA LEU A 179 4.13 9.52 -5.14
C LEU A 179 5.35 9.85 -4.29
N ILE A 180 6.20 8.85 -4.08
CA ILE A 180 7.56 8.95 -3.55
C ILE A 180 8.45 8.03 -4.37
N ASP A 181 8.75 8.45 -5.60
CA ASP A 181 9.21 7.55 -6.66
C ASP A 181 10.45 8.06 -7.41
N GLY A 182 11.08 9.13 -6.93
CA GLY A 182 12.25 9.70 -7.59
C GLY A 182 11.98 10.20 -9.02
N GLY A 183 10.72 10.52 -9.34
CA GLY A 183 10.32 10.95 -10.67
C GLY A 183 10.13 9.82 -11.68
N PHE A 184 9.88 8.60 -11.20
CA PHE A 184 9.62 7.44 -12.08
C PHE A 184 8.35 7.60 -12.92
N ALA A 185 7.32 8.24 -12.39
CA ALA A 185 6.06 8.49 -13.08
C ALA A 185 5.97 9.87 -13.78
N ALA A 186 7.01 10.67 -13.69
CA ALA A 186 7.06 11.99 -14.30
C ALA A 186 7.23 11.95 -15.83
#